data_6280fd0f4a3cccdf00dab650f91cb355
#
_entry.id   6280fd0f4a3cccdf00dab650f91cb355
#
_cell.length_a   1.000
_cell.length_b   1.000
_cell.length_c   1.000
_cell.angle_alpha   90.00
_cell.angle_beta   90.00
_cell.angle_gamma   90.00
#
_symmetry.space_group_name_H-M   'P 1'
#
loop_
_entity.id
_entity.type
_entity.pdbx_description
1 polymer ?
#
loop_
_entity_poly.entity_id
_entity_poly.type
_entity_poly.pdbx_seq_one_letter_code
_entity_poly.pdbx_strand_id
1 'polypeptide(L)'
;MSRVGIVAEGGGTKAAYSAGVLKCLLEHDIILPYCVGISAGTEILLSYVSKQVDRLEVTGIDAPCQKGVVGWRPFFKEGSIFGIEATYDFIESRVPLDLEAFQNSETQMEVGLYNLKTHKVEYFNKSYIDKDETLIKASCALLLLAKPYKFNGEMWMDAGLVDMISIEQSLRAGNDKHIVISTKEEGYVRKPAPKWQLWLSNSVYKDKQITDDLRNRHVRYKEQWDKNAQLEKEGKALVLRPHKDLGGTRYTTDPEKLGPWFQLGYDETLERIDQIKEFIK
;
A
#
# COMPACT_ATOMS: atom_id res chain seq x y z
N MET A 1 3.53 28.00 1.77
CA MET A 1 3.25 26.95 0.79
C MET A 1 2.46 25.87 1.47
N SER A 2 1.42 25.34 0.82
CA SER A 2 0.65 24.21 1.37
C SER A 2 1.53 22.98 1.48
N ARG A 3 1.43 22.23 2.59
CA ARG A 3 2.14 20.96 2.73
C ARG A 3 1.32 19.87 2.06
N VAL A 4 1.88 19.19 1.08
CA VAL A 4 1.21 18.14 0.31
C VAL A 4 1.74 16.78 0.69
N GLY A 5 0.84 15.82 0.94
CA GLY A 5 1.20 14.43 1.25
C GLY A 5 0.70 13.45 0.19
N ILE A 6 1.42 12.34 -0.01
CA ILE A 6 0.93 11.18 -0.76
C ILE A 6 0.27 10.21 0.22
N VAL A 7 -0.91 9.71 -0.17
CA VAL A 7 -1.61 8.62 0.50
C VAL A 7 -1.73 7.45 -0.47
N ALA A 8 -1.02 6.34 -0.22
CA ALA A 8 -1.01 5.18 -1.09
C ALA A 8 -1.89 4.05 -0.53
N GLU A 9 -3.00 3.75 -1.23
CA GLU A 9 -3.89 2.64 -0.89
C GLU A 9 -3.17 1.30 -1.09
N GLY A 10 -3.42 0.36 -0.17
CA GLY A 10 -3.07 -1.04 -0.38
C GLY A 10 -3.92 -1.71 -1.46
N GLY A 11 -3.36 -2.70 -2.14
CA GLY A 11 -4.10 -3.36 -3.22
C GLY A 11 -3.59 -4.75 -3.62
N GLY A 12 -2.58 -5.27 -2.92
CA GLY A 12 -1.82 -6.44 -3.37
C GLY A 12 -1.19 -6.14 -4.74
N THR A 13 -1.20 -7.09 -5.66
CA THR A 13 -0.54 -6.92 -6.97
C THR A 13 -1.16 -5.84 -7.87
N LYS A 14 -2.39 -5.36 -7.59
CA LYS A 14 -2.94 -4.18 -8.28
C LYS A 14 -2.19 -2.88 -7.97
N ALA A 15 -1.30 -2.88 -6.97
CA ALA A 15 -0.39 -1.79 -6.70
C ALA A 15 0.64 -1.53 -7.84
N ALA A 16 0.70 -2.40 -8.85
CA ALA A 16 1.37 -2.12 -10.12
C ALA A 16 0.92 -0.76 -10.72
N TYR A 17 -0.38 -0.43 -10.63
CA TYR A 17 -0.89 0.89 -11.02
C TYR A 17 -0.20 2.02 -10.22
N SER A 18 -0.16 1.88 -8.90
CA SER A 18 0.46 2.89 -8.02
C SER A 18 1.96 3.02 -8.29
N ALA A 19 2.65 1.92 -8.67
CA ALA A 19 4.06 1.96 -9.06
C ALA A 19 4.26 2.78 -10.35
N GLY A 20 3.38 2.62 -11.35
CA GLY A 20 3.37 3.45 -12.56
C GLY A 20 3.14 4.93 -12.26
N VAL A 21 2.18 5.25 -11.37
CA VAL A 21 1.95 6.62 -10.89
C VAL A 21 3.22 7.21 -10.29
N LEU A 22 3.85 6.52 -9.34
CA LEU A 22 5.04 7.01 -8.64
C LEU A 22 6.25 7.11 -9.58
N LYS A 23 6.38 6.22 -10.57
CA LYS A 23 7.40 6.34 -11.61
C LYS A 23 7.24 7.65 -12.38
N CYS A 24 6.03 7.95 -12.85
CA CYS A 24 5.78 9.19 -13.56
C CYS A 24 6.07 10.42 -12.70
N LEU A 25 5.69 10.42 -11.41
CA LEU A 25 6.01 11.53 -10.51
C LEU A 25 7.53 11.72 -10.35
N LEU A 26 8.30 10.65 -10.15
CA LEU A 26 9.76 10.72 -10.04
C LEU A 26 10.43 11.23 -11.31
N GLU A 27 10.02 10.74 -12.49
CA GLU A 27 10.57 11.17 -13.78
C GLU A 27 10.25 12.64 -14.12
N HIS A 28 9.28 13.24 -13.43
CA HIS A 28 8.93 14.66 -13.56
C HIS A 28 9.37 15.51 -12.35
N ASP A 29 10.31 15.00 -11.53
CA ASP A 29 10.87 15.69 -10.36
C ASP A 29 9.82 16.10 -9.32
N ILE A 30 8.70 15.38 -9.24
CA ILE A 30 7.66 15.63 -8.24
C ILE A 30 7.96 14.80 -7.00
N ILE A 31 8.65 15.43 -6.04
CA ILE A 31 9.01 14.85 -4.75
C ILE A 31 8.25 15.59 -3.65
N LEU A 32 7.34 14.89 -2.98
CA LEU A 32 6.52 15.49 -1.93
C LEU A 32 7.11 15.26 -0.53
N PRO A 33 6.89 16.20 0.40
CA PRO A 33 7.56 16.16 1.71
C PRO A 33 7.04 15.07 2.65
N TYR A 34 5.92 14.42 2.32
CA TYR A 34 5.30 13.40 3.15
C TYR A 34 4.62 12.31 2.31
N CYS A 35 4.70 11.08 2.79
CA CYS A 35 3.90 9.99 2.27
C CYS A 35 3.49 9.01 3.39
N VAL A 36 2.33 8.38 3.21
CA VAL A 36 1.82 7.31 4.07
C VAL A 36 1.23 6.21 3.21
N GLY A 37 1.53 4.97 3.55
CA GLY A 37 1.06 3.80 2.79
C GLY A 37 0.54 2.68 3.68
N ILE A 38 -0.27 1.83 3.07
CA ILE A 38 -0.79 0.59 3.66
C ILE A 38 -0.46 -0.58 2.73
N SER A 39 0.01 -1.70 3.30
CA SER A 39 0.24 -2.93 2.53
C SER A 39 1.18 -2.68 1.33
N ALA A 40 0.85 -3.18 0.14
CA ALA A 40 1.61 -2.96 -1.08
C ALA A 40 1.81 -1.46 -1.41
N GLY A 41 0.93 -0.56 -0.95
CA GLY A 41 1.14 0.89 -1.07
C GLY A 41 2.37 1.36 -0.30
N THR A 42 2.63 0.80 0.89
CA THR A 42 3.85 1.06 1.67
C THR A 42 5.10 0.56 0.94
N GLU A 43 5.05 -0.65 0.42
CA GLU A 43 6.16 -1.29 -0.28
C GLU A 43 6.64 -0.46 -1.47
N ILE A 44 5.72 0.06 -2.27
CA ILE A 44 6.04 0.90 -3.43
C ILE A 44 6.59 2.27 -3.02
N LEU A 45 6.12 2.83 -1.90
CA LEU A 45 6.62 4.11 -1.40
C LEU A 45 8.10 4.08 -0.99
N LEU A 46 8.67 2.91 -0.63
CA LEU A 46 10.13 2.79 -0.40
C LEU A 46 10.91 3.27 -1.62
N SER A 47 10.53 2.78 -2.81
CA SER A 47 11.20 3.14 -4.07
C SER A 47 11.04 4.62 -4.41
N TYR A 48 9.88 5.21 -4.09
CA TYR A 48 9.64 6.64 -4.27
C TYR A 48 10.50 7.49 -3.35
N VAL A 49 10.58 7.14 -2.07
CA VAL A 49 11.35 7.90 -1.06
C VAL A 49 12.86 7.78 -1.31
N SER A 50 13.35 6.61 -1.73
CA SER A 50 14.76 6.41 -2.13
C SER A 50 15.06 6.89 -3.55
N LYS A 51 14.05 7.35 -4.31
CA LYS A 51 14.16 7.81 -5.72
C LYS A 51 14.68 6.73 -6.67
N GLN A 52 14.41 5.46 -6.38
CA GLN A 52 14.83 4.32 -7.19
C GLN A 52 13.74 3.96 -8.21
N VAL A 53 13.80 4.60 -9.38
CA VAL A 53 12.80 4.43 -10.45
C VAL A 53 12.72 2.97 -10.93
N ASP A 54 13.85 2.30 -11.14
CA ASP A 54 13.89 0.91 -11.59
C ASP A 54 13.29 -0.06 -10.57
N ARG A 55 13.42 0.25 -9.26
CA ARG A 55 12.84 -0.55 -8.19
C ARG A 55 11.31 -0.57 -8.23
N LEU A 56 10.66 0.48 -8.75
CA LEU A 56 9.20 0.54 -8.90
C LEU A 56 8.67 -0.54 -9.85
N GLU A 57 9.36 -0.80 -10.94
CA GLU A 57 8.98 -1.84 -11.91
C GLU A 57 9.22 -3.24 -11.34
N VAL A 58 10.38 -3.44 -10.73
CA VAL A 58 10.70 -4.71 -10.05
C VAL A 58 9.68 -5.02 -8.95
N THR A 59 9.32 -4.05 -8.12
CA THR A 59 8.36 -4.22 -7.02
C THR A 59 6.93 -4.40 -7.54
N GLY A 60 6.52 -3.62 -8.54
CA GLY A 60 5.15 -3.61 -9.06
C GLY A 60 4.81 -4.75 -10.02
N ILE A 61 5.80 -5.26 -10.76
CA ILE A 61 5.58 -6.26 -11.81
C ILE A 61 6.38 -7.54 -11.56
N ASP A 62 7.71 -7.45 -11.46
CA ASP A 62 8.57 -8.62 -11.50
C ASP A 62 8.43 -9.50 -10.25
N ALA A 63 8.47 -8.89 -9.07
CA ALA A 63 8.42 -9.62 -7.81
C ALA A 63 7.09 -10.38 -7.61
N PRO A 64 5.91 -9.78 -7.84
CA PRO A 64 4.65 -10.54 -7.78
C PRO A 64 4.55 -11.69 -8.78
N CYS A 65 5.29 -11.61 -9.89
CA CYS A 65 5.27 -12.61 -10.96
C CYS A 65 6.25 -13.77 -10.75
N GLN A 66 7.07 -13.73 -9.70
CA GLN A 66 8.01 -14.81 -9.43
C GLN A 66 7.32 -16.11 -9.08
N LYS A 67 7.84 -17.22 -9.65
CA LYS A 67 7.32 -18.56 -9.36
C LYS A 67 7.46 -18.88 -7.87
N GLY A 68 6.34 -19.20 -7.23
CA GLY A 68 6.32 -19.64 -5.84
C GLY A 68 6.21 -18.50 -4.82
N VAL A 69 5.97 -17.27 -5.26
CA VAL A 69 5.64 -16.13 -4.38
C VAL A 69 4.20 -16.20 -3.88
N VAL A 70 3.29 -16.79 -4.65
CA VAL A 70 1.88 -16.99 -4.23
C VAL A 70 1.51 -18.47 -4.30
N GLY A 71 0.76 -18.95 -3.32
CA GLY A 71 0.16 -20.29 -3.32
C GLY A 71 0.69 -21.24 -2.24
N TRP A 72 0.71 -22.55 -2.56
CA TRP A 72 1.05 -23.60 -1.59
C TRP A 72 2.53 -23.66 -1.19
N ARG A 73 3.44 -23.25 -2.09
CA ARG A 73 4.88 -23.27 -1.82
C ARG A 73 5.27 -22.33 -0.67
N PRO A 74 4.92 -21.04 -0.70
CA PRO A 74 5.15 -20.15 0.44
C PRO A 74 4.34 -20.57 1.67
N PHE A 75 3.14 -21.14 1.50
CA PHE A 75 2.36 -21.66 2.63
C PHE A 75 3.14 -22.72 3.42
N PHE A 76 3.77 -23.68 2.76
CA PHE A 76 4.57 -24.70 3.44
C PHE A 76 5.91 -24.18 3.98
N LYS A 77 6.52 -23.19 3.30
CA LYS A 77 7.82 -22.64 3.68
C LYS A 77 7.73 -21.57 4.77
N GLU A 78 6.78 -20.65 4.63
CA GLU A 78 6.65 -19.44 5.47
C GLU A 78 5.37 -19.47 6.33
N GLY A 79 4.44 -20.37 6.04
CA GLY A 79 3.11 -20.43 6.65
C GLY A 79 2.20 -19.30 6.21
N SER A 80 2.46 -18.78 5.03
CA SER A 80 1.74 -17.69 4.38
C SER A 80 1.42 -18.05 2.94
N ILE A 81 0.22 -17.74 2.45
CA ILE A 81 -0.13 -17.92 1.03
C ILE A 81 0.63 -16.93 0.15
N PHE A 82 0.99 -15.78 0.70
CA PHE A 82 1.93 -14.85 0.12
C PHE A 82 3.31 -15.07 0.72
N GLY A 83 4.28 -15.40 -0.13
CA GLY A 83 5.69 -15.51 0.23
C GLY A 83 6.28 -14.10 0.40
N ILE A 84 6.00 -13.47 1.53
CA ILE A 84 6.50 -12.12 1.83
C ILE A 84 8.02 -12.14 1.81
N GLU A 85 8.66 -13.07 2.52
CA GLU A 85 10.12 -13.18 2.53
C GLU A 85 10.68 -13.43 1.12
N ALA A 86 10.09 -14.36 0.35
CA ALA A 86 10.54 -14.65 -1.00
C ALA A 86 10.37 -13.45 -1.96
N THR A 87 9.34 -12.63 -1.76
CA THR A 87 9.12 -11.40 -2.53
C THR A 87 10.22 -10.39 -2.25
N TYR A 88 10.51 -10.15 -0.98
CA TYR A 88 11.55 -9.20 -0.56
C TYR A 88 12.95 -9.66 -0.95
N ASP A 89 13.28 -10.95 -0.73
CA ASP A 89 14.55 -11.55 -1.19
C ASP A 89 14.76 -11.33 -2.69
N PHE A 90 13.68 -11.46 -3.49
CA PHE A 90 13.76 -11.23 -4.92
C PHE A 90 14.02 -9.75 -5.25
N ILE A 91 13.26 -8.83 -4.66
CA ILE A 91 13.43 -7.38 -4.89
C ILE A 91 14.85 -6.97 -4.51
N GLU A 92 15.30 -7.35 -3.32
CA GLU A 92 16.65 -7.02 -2.83
C GLU A 92 17.77 -7.64 -3.67
N SER A 93 17.54 -8.80 -4.29
CA SER A 93 18.51 -9.41 -5.21
C SER A 93 18.62 -8.70 -6.56
N ARG A 94 17.59 -7.96 -6.96
CA ARG A 94 17.51 -7.26 -8.25
C ARG A 94 17.89 -5.80 -8.14
N VAL A 95 17.23 -5.08 -7.26
CA VAL A 95 17.47 -3.67 -7.00
C VAL A 95 17.37 -3.46 -5.49
N PRO A 96 18.47 -3.67 -4.76
CA PRO A 96 18.48 -3.49 -3.30
C PRO A 96 18.07 -2.08 -2.92
N LEU A 97 17.39 -1.95 -1.77
CA LEU A 97 17.01 -0.65 -1.26
C LEU A 97 18.26 0.18 -0.95
N ASP A 98 18.37 1.34 -1.57
CA ASP A 98 19.35 2.33 -1.16
C ASP A 98 18.91 2.95 0.17
N LEU A 99 19.26 2.25 1.24
CA LEU A 99 18.87 2.63 2.60
C LEU A 99 19.46 4.00 2.99
N GLU A 100 20.63 4.36 2.49
CA GLU A 100 21.24 5.65 2.76
C GLU A 100 20.45 6.77 2.09
N ALA A 101 20.15 6.66 0.80
CA ALA A 101 19.29 7.61 0.10
C ALA A 101 17.89 7.69 0.72
N PHE A 102 17.32 6.54 1.11
CA PHE A 102 16.03 6.46 1.79
C PHE A 102 16.03 7.23 3.11
N GLN A 103 17.00 6.98 4.00
CA GLN A 103 17.07 7.62 5.31
C GLN A 103 17.38 9.13 5.20
N ASN A 104 18.24 9.52 4.26
CA ASN A 104 18.60 10.93 4.02
C ASN A 104 17.57 11.71 3.20
N SER A 105 16.53 11.05 2.66
CA SER A 105 15.47 11.73 1.93
C SER A 105 14.74 12.75 2.82
N GLU A 106 14.43 13.92 2.28
CA GLU A 106 13.61 14.93 2.97
C GLU A 106 12.14 14.48 3.10
N THR A 107 11.69 13.53 2.29
CA THR A 107 10.36 12.96 2.37
C THR A 107 10.18 12.17 3.66
N GLN A 108 9.25 12.59 4.49
CA GLN A 108 8.81 11.82 5.65
C GLN A 108 7.88 10.70 5.19
N MET A 109 8.13 9.50 5.66
CA MET A 109 7.28 8.34 5.35
C MET A 109 6.74 7.73 6.62
N GLU A 110 5.46 7.36 6.60
CA GLU A 110 4.81 6.62 7.67
C GLU A 110 4.16 5.33 7.14
N VAL A 111 4.22 4.30 7.96
CA VAL A 111 3.72 2.95 7.69
C VAL A 111 2.68 2.60 8.72
N GLY A 112 1.47 2.28 8.28
CA GLY A 112 0.40 1.83 9.17
C GLY A 112 0.46 0.33 9.42
N LEU A 113 0.43 -0.09 10.69
CA LEU A 113 0.34 -1.48 11.12
C LEU A 113 -0.85 -1.68 12.06
N TYR A 114 -1.52 -2.83 11.94
CA TYR A 114 -2.56 -3.25 12.88
C TYR A 114 -1.96 -4.05 14.04
N ASN A 115 -2.14 -3.55 15.27
CA ASN A 115 -1.69 -4.20 16.48
C ASN A 115 -2.69 -5.28 16.92
N LEU A 116 -2.27 -6.53 16.99
CA LEU A 116 -3.14 -7.65 17.37
C LEU A 116 -3.60 -7.64 18.83
N LYS A 117 -2.92 -6.88 19.69
CA LYS A 117 -3.25 -6.79 21.12
C LYS A 117 -4.19 -5.62 21.44
N THR A 118 -3.91 -4.46 20.84
CA THR A 118 -4.69 -3.24 21.08
C THR A 118 -5.85 -3.05 20.12
N HIS A 119 -5.86 -3.80 19.00
CA HIS A 119 -6.82 -3.71 17.89
C HIS A 119 -6.86 -2.32 17.23
N LYS A 120 -5.73 -1.60 17.30
CA LYS A 120 -5.58 -0.26 16.74
C LYS A 120 -4.58 -0.27 15.60
N VAL A 121 -4.75 0.69 14.68
CA VAL A 121 -3.72 1.02 13.70
C VAL A 121 -2.77 2.02 14.35
N GLU A 122 -1.48 1.70 14.30
CA GLU A 122 -0.40 2.56 14.73
C GLU A 122 0.51 2.87 13.53
N TYR A 123 1.07 4.07 13.51
CA TYR A 123 1.88 4.54 12.41
C TYR A 123 3.33 4.70 12.86
N PHE A 124 4.23 4.15 12.08
CA PHE A 124 5.67 4.18 12.33
C PHE A 124 6.35 4.98 11.22
N ASN A 125 7.21 5.90 11.60
CA ASN A 125 7.95 6.71 10.65
C ASN A 125 9.14 5.93 10.05
N LYS A 126 9.78 6.49 9.03
CA LYS A 126 10.86 5.84 8.29
C LYS A 126 12.08 5.45 9.13
N SER A 127 12.31 6.05 10.30
CA SER A 127 13.44 5.68 11.16
C SER A 127 13.35 4.26 11.73
N TYR A 128 12.17 3.64 11.69
CA TYR A 128 11.96 2.24 12.06
C TYR A 128 12.22 1.25 10.91
N ILE A 129 12.52 1.74 9.72
CA ILE A 129 12.79 0.90 8.55
C ILE A 129 14.30 0.68 8.49
N ASP A 130 14.69 -0.57 8.63
CA ASP A 130 16.07 -1.04 8.57
C ASP A 130 16.29 -1.95 7.34
N LYS A 131 17.49 -2.52 7.23
CA LYS A 131 17.87 -3.43 6.14
C LYS A 131 17.04 -4.73 6.08
N ASP A 132 16.42 -5.13 7.18
CA ASP A 132 15.60 -6.35 7.25
C ASP A 132 14.15 -6.09 6.82
N GLU A 133 13.77 -4.80 6.66
CA GLU A 133 12.45 -4.33 6.21
C GLU A 133 11.29 -4.95 6.99
N THR A 134 11.52 -5.34 8.26
CA THR A 134 10.53 -6.03 9.10
C THR A 134 9.22 -5.25 9.21
N LEU A 135 9.30 -3.92 9.32
CA LEU A 135 8.12 -3.04 9.38
C LEU A 135 7.28 -3.14 8.10
N ILE A 136 7.94 -3.16 6.94
CA ILE A 136 7.30 -3.23 5.63
C ILE A 136 6.68 -4.61 5.42
N LYS A 137 7.40 -5.67 5.74
CA LYS A 137 6.91 -7.06 5.70
C LYS A 137 5.66 -7.22 6.58
N ALA A 138 5.67 -6.63 7.79
CA ALA A 138 4.51 -6.62 8.68
C ALA A 138 3.30 -5.88 8.04
N SER A 139 3.53 -4.78 7.32
CA SER A 139 2.45 -4.05 6.65
C SER A 139 1.81 -4.85 5.51
N CYS A 140 2.52 -5.83 4.93
CA CYS A 140 2.01 -6.73 3.91
C CYS A 140 1.42 -8.04 4.46
N ALA A 141 1.47 -8.26 5.78
CA ALA A 141 0.96 -9.47 6.43
C ALA A 141 -0.56 -9.49 6.51
N LEU A 142 -1.21 -9.94 5.44
CA LEU A 142 -2.67 -10.00 5.31
C LEU A 142 -3.32 -10.98 6.29
N LEU A 143 -4.41 -10.55 6.94
CA LEU A 143 -5.21 -11.38 7.83
C LEU A 143 -5.63 -12.70 7.13
N LEU A 144 -5.47 -13.83 7.80
CA LEU A 144 -5.74 -15.20 7.33
C LEU A 144 -4.82 -15.70 6.21
N LEU A 145 -3.99 -14.86 5.61
CA LEU A 145 -3.16 -15.21 4.45
C LEU A 145 -1.65 -15.18 4.77
N ALA A 146 -1.28 -14.51 5.85
CA ALA A 146 0.10 -14.42 6.33
C ALA A 146 0.16 -14.56 7.86
N LYS A 147 1.34 -14.92 8.36
CA LYS A 147 1.61 -14.88 9.80
C LYS A 147 1.86 -13.45 10.25
N PRO A 148 1.45 -13.11 11.49
CA PRO A 148 1.83 -11.83 12.09
C PRO A 148 3.35 -11.72 12.25
N TYR A 149 3.87 -10.50 12.11
CA TYR A 149 5.28 -10.19 12.38
C TYR A 149 5.45 -9.63 13.79
N LYS A 150 6.54 -10.05 14.43
CA LYS A 150 6.95 -9.48 15.72
C LYS A 150 7.83 -8.25 15.47
N PHE A 151 7.40 -7.10 15.97
CA PHE A 151 8.13 -5.85 15.88
C PHE A 151 7.92 -5.06 17.17
N ASN A 152 8.97 -4.44 17.72
CA ASN A 152 8.94 -3.71 19.00
C ASN A 152 8.24 -4.47 20.15
N GLY A 153 8.45 -5.79 20.22
CA GLY A 153 7.90 -6.62 21.30
C GLY A 153 6.44 -7.04 21.13
N GLU A 154 5.73 -6.52 20.15
CA GLU A 154 4.32 -6.81 19.87
C GLU A 154 4.13 -7.53 18.52
N MET A 155 2.90 -7.99 18.26
CA MET A 155 2.54 -8.70 17.04
C MET A 155 1.70 -7.81 16.12
N TRP A 156 2.12 -7.71 14.86
CA TRP A 156 1.56 -6.78 13.90
C TRP A 156 1.13 -7.47 12.61
N MET A 157 0.13 -6.89 11.97
CA MET A 157 -0.38 -7.29 10.67
C MET A 157 -0.71 -6.06 9.81
N ASP A 158 -1.12 -6.34 8.57
CA ASP A 158 -1.59 -5.34 7.60
C ASP A 158 -2.73 -4.48 8.18
N ALA A 159 -2.49 -3.17 8.24
CA ALA A 159 -3.47 -2.18 8.70
C ALA A 159 -4.72 -2.10 7.81
N GLY A 160 -4.65 -2.60 6.57
CA GLY A 160 -5.79 -2.66 5.65
C GLY A 160 -6.96 -3.53 6.13
N LEU A 161 -6.91 -4.10 7.32
CA LEU A 161 -8.06 -4.63 8.04
C LEU A 161 -9.00 -3.50 8.50
N VAL A 162 -8.43 -2.37 8.95
CA VAL A 162 -9.14 -1.24 9.57
C VAL A 162 -8.97 0.04 8.77
N ASP A 163 -7.73 0.35 8.38
CA ASP A 163 -7.39 1.53 7.59
C ASP A 163 -6.79 1.12 6.24
N MET A 164 -7.50 1.41 5.17
CA MET A 164 -7.10 1.05 3.81
C MET A 164 -6.59 2.25 3.02
N ILE A 165 -7.02 3.47 3.42
CA ILE A 165 -6.66 4.75 2.80
C ILE A 165 -6.41 5.74 3.92
N SER A 166 -5.13 5.86 4.33
CA SER A 166 -4.72 6.58 5.54
C SER A 166 -4.80 8.11 5.40
N ILE A 167 -5.93 8.61 4.89
CA ILE A 167 -6.15 10.05 4.72
C ILE A 167 -6.17 10.79 6.07
N GLU A 168 -6.76 10.18 7.09
CA GLU A 168 -6.79 10.75 8.44
C GLU A 168 -5.39 10.88 9.04
N GLN A 169 -4.48 9.94 8.74
CA GLN A 169 -3.09 10.03 9.18
C GLN A 169 -2.36 11.17 8.46
N SER A 170 -2.57 11.32 7.16
CA SER A 170 -2.00 12.44 6.41
C SER A 170 -2.49 13.80 6.94
N LEU A 171 -3.76 13.91 7.31
CA LEU A 171 -4.31 15.11 7.98
C LEU A 171 -3.66 15.35 9.34
N ARG A 172 -3.51 14.32 10.18
CA ARG A 172 -2.83 14.41 11.50
C ARG A 172 -1.36 14.81 11.39
N ALA A 173 -0.69 14.39 10.30
CA ALA A 173 0.68 14.79 10.01
C ALA A 173 0.81 16.27 9.58
N GLY A 174 -0.31 17.01 9.50
CA GLY A 174 -0.34 18.43 9.17
C GLY A 174 -0.22 18.72 7.68
N ASN A 175 -0.63 17.80 6.82
CA ASN A 175 -0.72 18.08 5.39
C ASN A 175 -2.03 18.82 5.07
N ASP A 176 -1.93 19.87 4.26
CA ASP A 176 -3.07 20.71 3.84
C ASP A 176 -3.75 20.14 2.59
N LYS A 177 -2.96 19.47 1.73
CA LYS A 177 -3.39 18.86 0.49
C LYS A 177 -2.89 17.42 0.38
N HIS A 178 -3.58 16.60 -0.40
CA HIS A 178 -3.30 15.16 -0.50
C HIS A 178 -3.36 14.68 -1.94
N ILE A 179 -2.32 13.99 -2.41
CA ILE A 179 -2.39 13.13 -3.60
C ILE A 179 -2.73 11.73 -3.12
N VAL A 180 -3.93 11.26 -3.45
CA VAL A 180 -4.42 9.93 -3.05
C VAL A 180 -4.27 8.98 -4.23
N ILE A 181 -3.45 7.95 -4.08
CA ILE A 181 -3.24 6.92 -5.11
C ILE A 181 -4.05 5.69 -4.74
N SER A 182 -5.03 5.35 -5.57
CA SER A 182 -5.89 4.19 -5.39
C SER A 182 -5.63 3.11 -6.43
N THR A 183 -5.81 1.87 -6.01
CA THR A 183 -5.75 0.68 -6.88
C THR A 183 -7.13 0.25 -7.39
N LYS A 184 -8.16 1.07 -7.16
CA LYS A 184 -9.55 0.79 -7.51
C LYS A 184 -10.11 1.89 -8.39
N GLU A 185 -10.87 1.47 -9.39
CA GLU A 185 -11.62 2.35 -10.29
C GLU A 185 -12.67 3.17 -9.55
N GLU A 186 -13.15 4.21 -10.21
CA GLU A 186 -14.25 5.03 -9.69
C GLU A 186 -15.53 4.19 -9.53
N GLY A 187 -16.23 4.43 -8.44
CA GLY A 187 -17.47 3.67 -8.14
C GLY A 187 -17.24 2.27 -7.58
N TYR A 188 -15.99 1.86 -7.35
CA TYR A 188 -15.73 0.58 -6.69
C TYR A 188 -16.39 0.50 -5.31
N VAL A 189 -17.16 -0.56 -5.08
CA VAL A 189 -17.80 -0.84 -3.79
C VAL A 189 -17.20 -2.10 -3.18
N ARG A 190 -16.60 -1.96 -2.00
CA ARG A 190 -16.07 -3.10 -1.26
C ARG A 190 -17.23 -3.95 -0.70
N LYS A 191 -17.22 -5.23 -1.05
CA LYS A 191 -18.24 -6.18 -0.54
C LYS A 191 -17.94 -6.57 0.92
N PRO A 192 -18.97 -6.88 1.72
CA PRO A 192 -18.81 -7.47 3.05
C PRO A 192 -17.98 -8.76 3.01
N ALA A 193 -17.25 -9.05 4.09
CA ALA A 193 -16.56 -10.31 4.24
C ALA A 193 -17.58 -11.46 4.26
N PRO A 194 -17.37 -12.55 3.50
CA PRO A 194 -18.28 -13.69 3.50
C PRO A 194 -18.25 -14.42 4.85
N LYS A 195 -19.36 -15.07 5.21
CA LYS A 195 -19.53 -15.75 6.51
C LYS A 195 -18.42 -16.75 6.84
N TRP A 196 -17.91 -17.47 5.83
CA TRP A 196 -16.82 -18.42 6.02
C TRP A 196 -15.51 -17.75 6.46
N GLN A 197 -15.20 -16.55 5.93
CA GLN A 197 -14.03 -15.79 6.38
C GLN A 197 -14.17 -15.31 7.82
N LEU A 198 -15.36 -14.85 8.23
CA LEU A 198 -15.64 -14.46 9.61
C LEU A 198 -15.49 -15.64 10.57
N TRP A 199 -16.05 -16.81 10.17
CA TRP A 199 -15.89 -18.04 10.95
C TRP A 199 -14.41 -18.45 11.06
N LEU A 200 -13.66 -18.42 9.96
CA LEU A 200 -12.24 -18.76 9.95
C LEU A 200 -11.41 -17.78 10.81
N SER A 201 -11.67 -16.47 10.71
CA SER A 201 -11.05 -15.45 11.54
C SER A 201 -11.25 -15.73 13.03
N ASN A 202 -12.49 -15.99 13.43
CA ASN A 202 -12.80 -16.31 14.83
C ASN A 202 -12.13 -17.61 15.29
N SER A 203 -12.01 -18.60 14.42
CA SER A 203 -11.40 -19.90 14.73
C SER A 203 -9.86 -19.80 14.88
N VAL A 204 -9.21 -19.00 14.02
CA VAL A 204 -7.75 -18.85 13.98
C VAL A 204 -7.26 -17.93 15.10
N TYR A 205 -7.84 -16.73 15.18
CA TYR A 205 -7.37 -15.71 16.14
C TYR A 205 -8.01 -15.85 17.51
N LYS A 206 -9.20 -16.49 17.60
CA LYS A 206 -9.99 -16.59 18.84
C LYS A 206 -10.23 -15.24 19.50
N ASP A 207 -10.33 -14.22 18.68
CA ASP A 207 -10.49 -12.82 19.06
C ASP A 207 -11.69 -12.23 18.32
N LYS A 208 -12.69 -11.82 19.13
CA LYS A 208 -13.93 -11.27 18.58
C LYS A 208 -13.70 -9.92 17.91
N GLN A 209 -12.80 -9.08 18.46
CA GLN A 209 -12.56 -7.74 17.91
C GLN A 209 -11.94 -7.82 16.50
N ILE A 210 -10.97 -8.71 16.29
CA ILE A 210 -10.38 -8.95 14.97
C ILE A 210 -11.46 -9.38 13.95
N THR A 211 -12.38 -10.26 14.39
CA THR A 211 -13.49 -10.72 13.53
C THR A 211 -14.50 -9.61 13.25
N ASP A 212 -14.78 -8.74 14.23
CA ASP A 212 -15.66 -7.59 14.06
C ASP A 212 -15.00 -6.52 13.16
N ASP A 213 -13.69 -6.33 13.26
CA ASP A 213 -12.94 -5.46 12.35
C ASP A 213 -13.01 -5.96 10.91
N LEU A 214 -12.85 -7.27 10.69
CA LEU A 214 -13.03 -7.88 9.37
C LEU A 214 -14.49 -7.71 8.84
N ARG A 215 -15.48 -7.87 9.72
CA ARG A 215 -16.90 -7.70 9.37
C ARG A 215 -17.20 -6.27 8.91
N ASN A 216 -16.64 -5.28 9.59
CA ASN A 216 -16.91 -3.87 9.35
C ASN A 216 -15.95 -3.23 8.32
N ARG A 217 -15.01 -3.98 7.77
CA ARG A 217 -14.00 -3.50 6.84
C ARG A 217 -14.59 -2.75 5.64
N HIS A 218 -15.70 -3.24 5.08
CA HIS A 218 -16.35 -2.62 3.93
C HIS A 218 -17.02 -1.29 4.29
N VAL A 219 -17.56 -1.15 5.51
CA VAL A 219 -18.13 0.11 6.01
C VAL A 219 -17.03 1.16 6.16
N ARG A 220 -15.93 0.82 6.85
CA ARG A 220 -14.78 1.73 7.03
C ARG A 220 -14.17 2.16 5.70
N TYR A 221 -14.10 1.26 4.73
CA TYR A 221 -13.62 1.59 3.39
C TYR A 221 -14.49 2.66 2.72
N LYS A 222 -15.81 2.53 2.85
CA LYS A 222 -16.73 3.53 2.34
C LYS A 222 -16.54 4.88 3.05
N GLU A 223 -16.44 4.88 4.37
CA GLU A 223 -16.22 6.10 5.17
C GLU A 223 -14.94 6.83 4.76
N GLN A 224 -13.85 6.08 4.54
CA GLN A 224 -12.58 6.64 4.07
C GLN A 224 -12.71 7.24 2.66
N TRP A 225 -13.45 6.59 1.76
CA TRP A 225 -13.72 7.14 0.43
C TRP A 225 -14.64 8.35 0.49
N ASP A 226 -15.68 8.35 1.32
CA ASP A 226 -16.56 9.52 1.51
C ASP A 226 -15.73 10.73 1.98
N LYS A 227 -14.76 10.51 2.88
CA LYS A 227 -13.83 11.56 3.33
C LYS A 227 -12.93 12.05 2.20
N ASN A 228 -12.34 11.15 1.41
CA ASN A 228 -11.53 11.53 0.26
C ASN A 228 -12.34 12.34 -0.76
N ALA A 229 -13.57 11.91 -1.08
CA ALA A 229 -14.46 12.62 -2.00
C ALA A 229 -14.85 14.02 -1.49
N GLN A 230 -15.00 14.17 -0.18
CA GLN A 230 -15.22 15.49 0.44
C GLN A 230 -13.99 16.38 0.24
N LEU A 231 -12.79 15.90 0.54
CA LEU A 231 -11.55 16.67 0.38
C LEU A 231 -11.28 17.02 -1.09
N GLU A 232 -11.62 16.12 -2.02
CA GLU A 232 -11.52 16.38 -3.45
C GLU A 232 -12.45 17.54 -3.89
N LYS A 233 -13.70 17.56 -3.41
CA LYS A 233 -14.64 18.69 -3.63
C LYS A 233 -14.17 19.99 -3.02
N GLU A 234 -13.44 19.94 -1.92
CA GLU A 234 -12.84 21.10 -1.26
C GLU A 234 -11.54 21.58 -1.95
N GLY A 235 -11.07 20.88 -2.99
CA GLY A 235 -9.79 21.18 -3.64
C GLY A 235 -8.58 20.82 -2.79
N LYS A 236 -8.75 19.99 -1.75
CA LYS A 236 -7.69 19.55 -0.84
C LYS A 236 -7.15 18.15 -1.15
N ALA A 237 -7.83 17.38 -1.98
CA ALA A 237 -7.34 16.11 -2.47
C ALA A 237 -7.36 16.05 -4.00
N LEU A 238 -6.37 15.38 -4.56
CA LEU A 238 -6.30 14.98 -5.96
C LEU A 238 -6.19 13.45 -6.00
N VAL A 239 -7.23 12.78 -6.51
CA VAL A 239 -7.27 11.32 -6.56
C VAL A 239 -6.74 10.84 -7.91
N LEU A 240 -5.70 10.00 -7.86
CA LEU A 240 -5.15 9.23 -8.98
C LEU A 240 -5.62 7.79 -8.84
N ARG A 241 -6.46 7.35 -9.76
CA ARG A 241 -7.08 6.00 -9.76
C ARG A 241 -7.35 5.55 -11.19
N PRO A 242 -7.32 4.24 -11.47
CA PRO A 242 -7.56 3.74 -12.81
C PRO A 242 -8.97 4.12 -13.30
N HIS A 243 -9.08 4.61 -14.54
CA HIS A 243 -10.37 4.93 -15.13
C HIS A 243 -11.20 3.67 -15.46
N LYS A 244 -10.56 2.50 -15.51
CA LYS A 244 -11.19 1.19 -15.75
C LYS A 244 -10.48 0.08 -15.03
N ASP A 245 -11.21 -1.00 -14.72
CA ASP A 245 -10.61 -2.24 -14.23
C ASP A 245 -10.08 -3.06 -15.45
N LEU A 246 -8.76 -3.27 -15.49
CA LEU A 246 -8.12 -4.13 -16.51
C LEU A 246 -8.28 -5.62 -16.20
N GLY A 247 -9.05 -5.97 -15.18
CA GLY A 247 -9.22 -7.33 -14.71
C GLY A 247 -8.11 -7.78 -13.76
N GLY A 248 -8.19 -9.05 -13.37
CA GLY A 248 -7.28 -9.61 -12.36
C GLY A 248 -7.77 -9.35 -10.92
N THR A 249 -7.06 -9.93 -10.00
CA THR A 249 -7.32 -9.83 -8.56
C THR A 249 -6.09 -9.28 -7.85
N ARG A 250 -6.19 -9.01 -6.56
CA ARG A 250 -5.03 -8.66 -5.71
C ARG A 250 -3.96 -9.76 -5.62
N TYR A 251 -4.19 -10.90 -6.28
CA TYR A 251 -3.35 -12.10 -6.28
C TYR A 251 -2.86 -12.46 -7.67
N THR A 252 -3.04 -11.59 -8.65
CA THR A 252 -2.59 -11.80 -10.02
C THR A 252 -1.07 -11.83 -10.06
N THR A 253 -0.51 -12.89 -10.67
CA THR A 253 0.95 -13.11 -10.78
C THR A 253 1.39 -13.24 -12.24
N ASP A 254 0.64 -12.67 -13.15
CA ASP A 254 0.84 -12.72 -14.58
C ASP A 254 1.40 -11.37 -15.08
N PRO A 255 2.63 -11.32 -15.60
CA PRO A 255 3.24 -10.07 -16.05
C PRO A 255 2.50 -9.43 -17.22
N GLU A 256 1.84 -10.25 -18.09
CA GLU A 256 1.02 -9.74 -19.20
C GLU A 256 -0.22 -8.98 -18.69
N LYS A 257 -0.60 -9.19 -17.43
CA LYS A 257 -1.68 -8.44 -16.77
C LYS A 257 -1.14 -7.29 -15.93
N LEU A 258 -0.06 -7.49 -15.19
CA LEU A 258 0.48 -6.43 -14.31
C LEU A 258 1.18 -5.31 -15.08
N GLY A 259 1.87 -5.63 -16.17
CA GLY A 259 2.47 -4.63 -17.07
C GLY A 259 1.47 -3.57 -17.56
N PRO A 260 0.31 -3.95 -18.11
CA PRO A 260 -0.74 -2.99 -18.47
C PRO A 260 -1.29 -2.16 -17.30
N TRP A 261 -1.39 -2.72 -16.07
CA TRP A 261 -1.76 -1.93 -14.89
C TRP A 261 -0.72 -0.87 -14.54
N PHE A 262 0.56 -1.23 -14.61
CA PHE A 262 1.67 -0.31 -14.37
C PHE A 262 1.69 0.80 -15.43
N GLN A 263 1.59 0.44 -16.71
CA GLN A 263 1.58 1.40 -17.81
C GLN A 263 0.38 2.35 -17.71
N LEU A 264 -0.80 1.83 -17.35
CA LEU A 264 -1.99 2.65 -17.15
C LEU A 264 -1.76 3.71 -16.07
N GLY A 265 -1.15 3.31 -14.94
CA GLY A 265 -0.82 4.26 -13.87
C GLY A 265 0.14 5.35 -14.32
N TYR A 266 1.13 4.99 -15.11
CA TYR A 266 2.07 5.95 -15.68
C TYR A 266 1.38 6.92 -16.66
N ASP A 267 0.63 6.40 -17.64
CA ASP A 267 0.02 7.19 -18.70
C ASP A 267 -1.03 8.16 -18.16
N GLU A 268 -1.93 7.70 -17.27
CA GLU A 268 -2.95 8.55 -16.66
C GLU A 268 -2.35 9.65 -15.76
N THR A 269 -1.21 9.38 -15.15
CA THR A 269 -0.49 10.39 -14.36
C THR A 269 0.17 11.41 -15.28
N LEU A 270 0.77 10.96 -16.39
CA LEU A 270 1.37 11.82 -17.38
C LEU A 270 0.35 12.76 -18.04
N GLU A 271 -0.83 12.26 -18.36
CA GLU A 271 -1.94 13.09 -18.89
C GLU A 271 -2.38 14.18 -17.91
N ARG A 272 -2.19 13.97 -16.63
CA ARG A 272 -2.58 14.90 -15.56
C ARG A 272 -1.39 15.65 -14.94
N ILE A 273 -0.20 15.57 -15.52
CA ILE A 273 1.02 16.08 -14.88
C ILE A 273 0.98 17.59 -14.61
N ASP A 274 0.40 18.37 -15.51
CA ASP A 274 0.26 19.82 -15.33
C ASP A 274 -0.76 20.15 -14.23
N GLN A 275 -1.85 19.37 -14.14
CA GLN A 275 -2.83 19.49 -13.06
C GLN A 275 -2.18 19.16 -11.70
N ILE A 276 -1.34 18.12 -11.65
CA ILE A 276 -0.61 17.74 -10.45
C ILE A 276 0.36 18.86 -10.03
N LYS A 277 1.14 19.38 -10.99
CA LYS A 277 2.08 20.49 -10.75
C LYS A 277 1.37 21.74 -10.24
N GLU A 278 0.17 22.05 -10.74
CA GLU A 278 -0.61 23.17 -10.24
C GLU A 278 -1.19 22.91 -8.85
N PHE A 279 -1.66 21.68 -8.62
CA PHE A 279 -2.24 21.28 -7.33
C PHE A 279 -1.23 21.35 -6.18
N ILE A 280 0.04 21.03 -6.42
CA ILE A 280 1.09 21.00 -5.38
C ILE A 280 1.70 22.38 -5.07
N LYS A 281 1.42 23.41 -5.84
CA LYS A 281 1.78 24.81 -5.54
C LYS A 281 0.93 25.36 -4.38
#